data_84b48f03525b2d851d21951dd39f49e9
#
_entry.id   84b48f03525b2d851d21951dd39f49e9
#
_cell.length_a   1.000
_cell.length_b   1.000
_cell.length_c   1.000
_cell.angle_alpha   90.00
_cell.angle_beta   90.00
_cell.angle_gamma   90.00
#
_symmetry.space_group_name_H-M   'P 1'
#
loop_
_entity.id
_entity.type
_entity.pdbx_description
1 polymer ?
#
loop_
_entity_poly.entity_id
_entity_poly.type
_entity_poly.pdbx_seq_one_letter_code
_entity_poly.pdbx_strand_id
1 'polypeptide(L)'
;RLMHIFLYASMTRALTKQEILNLGGEPSWGVAPANPFGSSVRKISGLGGDRIMVRNKFHFTSSLEASDRDVQRTVRDHDRSFQRRFPMLRDVSMEYRWGGRLCLSWNGVPVFGEIENGLFAACCQNGLGASKGTLSGILSAEYASGVQSSYIEDYLNGEQPTKLPPEP
;
A
#
# COMPACT_ATOMS: atom_id res chain seq x y z
N ARG A 1 -3.92 20.85 -2.08
CA ARG A 1 -3.88 19.69 -2.99
C ARG A 1 -3.04 18.60 -2.38
N LEU A 2 -3.49 17.36 -2.45
CA LEU A 2 -2.75 16.17 -2.05
C LEU A 2 -2.25 15.47 -3.32
N MET A 3 -1.09 14.83 -3.25
CA MET A 3 -0.56 14.06 -4.37
C MET A 3 -1.16 12.65 -4.35
N HIS A 4 -1.78 12.25 -5.43
CA HIS A 4 -2.16 10.86 -5.62
C HIS A 4 -1.20 10.20 -6.62
N ILE A 5 -0.76 9.01 -6.27
CA ILE A 5 0.07 8.18 -7.11
C ILE A 5 -0.53 6.78 -7.19
N PHE A 6 -0.18 6.06 -8.24
CA PHE A 6 -0.51 4.65 -8.37
C PHE A 6 0.68 3.78 -8.04
N LEU A 7 0.38 2.69 -7.36
CA LEU A 7 1.29 1.61 -7.02
C LEU A 7 0.83 0.35 -7.72
N TYR A 8 1.76 -0.45 -8.17
CA TYR A 8 1.44 -1.70 -8.85
C TYR A 8 1.96 -2.89 -8.08
N ALA A 9 1.15 -3.94 -8.05
CA ALA A 9 1.50 -5.19 -7.41
C ALA A 9 1.20 -6.37 -8.35
N SER A 10 1.93 -7.44 -8.12
CA SER A 10 1.71 -8.74 -8.74
C SER A 10 1.81 -9.82 -7.67
N MET A 11 1.02 -10.86 -7.80
CA MET A 11 1.03 -12.00 -6.89
C MET A 11 1.08 -13.30 -7.69
N THR A 12 1.92 -14.23 -7.24
CA THR A 12 2.07 -15.53 -7.89
C THR A 12 0.81 -16.35 -7.80
N ARG A 13 0.68 -17.37 -8.66
CA ARG A 13 -0.18 -18.52 -8.35
C ARG A 13 0.23 -19.14 -7.01
N ALA A 14 -0.62 -20.00 -6.46
CA ALA A 14 -0.25 -20.80 -5.31
C ALA A 14 1.01 -21.62 -5.62
N LEU A 15 1.95 -21.62 -4.68
CA LEU A 15 3.19 -22.37 -4.76
C LEU A 15 2.91 -23.85 -4.47
N THR A 16 3.60 -24.72 -5.16
CA THR A 16 3.63 -26.15 -4.87
C THR A 16 4.44 -26.43 -3.59
N LYS A 17 4.25 -27.60 -2.99
CA LYS A 17 5.06 -28.01 -1.83
C LYS A 17 6.57 -27.96 -2.11
N GLN A 18 6.98 -28.38 -3.31
CA GLN A 18 8.39 -28.36 -3.68
C GLN A 18 8.93 -26.93 -3.84
N GLU A 19 8.14 -26.02 -4.39
CA GLU A 19 8.51 -24.61 -4.51
C GLU A 19 8.63 -23.93 -3.13
N ILE A 20 7.76 -24.29 -2.19
CA ILE A 20 7.84 -23.81 -0.80
C ILE A 20 9.12 -24.32 -0.14
N LEU A 21 9.47 -25.59 -0.31
CA LEU A 21 10.71 -26.18 0.21
C LEU A 21 11.95 -25.50 -0.40
N ASN A 22 11.94 -25.27 -1.72
CA ASN A 22 13.05 -24.61 -2.42
C ASN A 22 13.21 -23.15 -1.98
N LEU A 23 12.12 -22.47 -1.67
CA LEU A 23 12.13 -21.09 -1.17
C LEU A 23 12.66 -21.04 0.28
N GLY A 24 12.24 -21.99 1.10
CA GLY A 24 12.58 -22.02 2.54
C GLY A 24 11.97 -20.86 3.33
N GLY A 25 12.54 -20.67 4.53
CA GLY A 25 12.17 -19.57 5.42
C GLY A 25 10.82 -19.76 6.12
N GLU A 26 10.39 -18.73 6.82
CA GLU A 26 9.16 -18.73 7.60
C GLU A 26 7.91 -18.89 6.72
N PRO A 27 6.81 -19.42 7.28
CA PRO A 27 5.55 -19.58 6.56
C PRO A 27 5.04 -18.25 6.02
N SER A 28 5.16 -17.18 6.78
CA SER A 28 4.71 -15.83 6.38
C SER A 28 5.75 -14.80 6.77
N TRP A 29 6.12 -13.93 5.82
CA TRP A 29 7.09 -12.85 6.05
C TRP A 29 6.87 -11.69 5.09
N GLY A 30 7.45 -10.55 5.43
CA GLY A 30 7.42 -9.36 4.59
C GLY A 30 8.75 -8.61 4.64
N VAL A 31 9.14 -8.07 3.50
CA VAL A 31 10.31 -7.20 3.34
C VAL A 31 9.84 -5.87 2.78
N ALA A 32 10.13 -4.80 3.50
CA ALA A 32 9.92 -3.44 3.05
C ALA A 32 11.27 -2.81 2.65
N PRO A 33 11.31 -2.01 1.59
CA PRO A 33 12.53 -1.32 1.20
C PRO A 33 12.82 -0.14 2.14
N ALA A 34 14.08 0.17 2.36
CA ALA A 34 14.50 1.39 3.04
C ALA A 34 14.15 2.64 2.21
N ASN A 35 14.27 2.54 0.88
CA ASN A 35 13.79 3.57 -0.04
C ASN A 35 12.29 3.41 -0.25
N PRO A 36 11.45 4.43 -0.01
CA PRO A 36 10.00 4.35 -0.20
C PRO A 36 9.56 3.91 -1.60
N PHE A 37 10.38 4.22 -2.62
CA PHE A 37 10.15 3.83 -4.02
C PHE A 37 10.69 2.44 -4.40
N GLY A 38 11.27 1.73 -3.44
CA GLY A 38 11.75 0.37 -3.65
C GLY A 38 10.65 -0.69 -3.72
N SER A 39 11.08 -1.95 -3.84
CA SER A 39 10.16 -3.09 -3.91
C SER A 39 9.83 -3.63 -2.51
N SER A 40 8.54 -3.77 -2.22
CA SER A 40 8.07 -4.59 -1.10
C SER A 40 7.76 -5.99 -1.58
N VAL A 41 8.06 -6.98 -0.77
CA VAL A 41 7.77 -8.38 -1.05
C VAL A 41 7.12 -9.01 0.17
N ARG A 42 6.12 -9.86 -0.05
CA ARG A 42 5.49 -10.64 1.02
C ARG A 42 5.31 -12.08 0.59
N LYS A 43 5.65 -13.02 1.47
CA LYS A 43 5.14 -14.38 1.43
C LYS A 43 3.88 -14.43 2.28
N ILE A 44 2.81 -14.90 1.70
CA ILE A 44 1.50 -14.99 2.32
C ILE A 44 1.10 -16.45 2.35
N SER A 45 0.77 -16.97 3.53
CA SER A 45 0.23 -18.31 3.72
C SER A 45 -1.23 -18.21 4.16
N GLY A 46 -2.11 -18.99 3.54
CA GLY A 46 -3.53 -18.96 3.87
C GLY A 46 -4.33 -20.05 3.14
N LEU A 47 -5.67 -20.00 3.25
CA LEU A 47 -6.57 -20.96 2.62
C LEU A 47 -6.41 -21.08 1.10
N GLY A 48 -5.95 -20.01 0.44
CA GLY A 48 -5.64 -20.00 -1.01
C GLY A 48 -4.26 -20.52 -1.39
N GLY A 49 -3.53 -21.13 -0.45
CA GLY A 49 -2.15 -21.59 -0.62
C GLY A 49 -1.11 -20.51 -0.38
N ASP A 50 0.15 -20.90 -0.37
CA ASP A 50 1.29 -20.00 -0.21
C ASP A 50 1.55 -19.23 -1.51
N ARG A 51 1.73 -17.93 -1.42
CA ARG A 51 1.95 -17.04 -2.56
C ARG A 51 3.02 -16.00 -2.25
N ILE A 52 3.69 -15.50 -3.28
CA ILE A 52 4.59 -14.35 -3.19
C ILE A 52 3.92 -13.16 -3.86
N MET A 53 3.81 -12.06 -3.11
CA MET A 53 3.38 -10.77 -3.63
C MET A 53 4.60 -9.85 -3.77
N VAL A 54 4.70 -9.16 -4.89
CA VAL A 54 5.69 -8.11 -5.15
C VAL A 54 4.96 -6.82 -5.46
N ARG A 55 5.30 -5.75 -4.77
CA ARG A 55 4.83 -4.40 -5.06
C ARG A 55 6.01 -3.51 -5.40
N ASN A 56 5.99 -2.93 -6.58
CA ASN A 56 6.90 -1.86 -6.99
C ASN A 56 6.26 -1.05 -8.12
N LYS A 57 7.02 -0.12 -8.69
CA LYS A 57 6.55 0.86 -9.66
C LYS A 57 5.50 1.81 -9.10
N PHE A 58 5.78 3.06 -9.36
CA PHE A 58 4.94 4.19 -8.98
C PHE A 58 4.73 5.01 -10.23
N HIS A 59 3.56 5.57 -10.38
CA HIS A 59 3.39 6.55 -11.40
C HIS A 59 2.35 7.59 -10.95
N PHE A 60 2.66 8.83 -11.26
CA PHE A 60 1.73 9.93 -11.11
C PHE A 60 0.82 9.98 -12.34
N THR A 61 -0.45 10.20 -12.13
CA THR A 61 -1.40 10.51 -13.19
C THR A 61 -2.36 11.58 -12.73
N SER A 62 -2.70 12.50 -13.61
CA SER A 62 -3.71 13.53 -13.36
C SER A 62 -5.13 12.95 -13.33
N SER A 63 -5.37 11.81 -13.99
CA SER A 63 -6.61 11.05 -13.84
C SER A 63 -6.60 10.29 -12.54
N LEU A 64 -7.76 10.13 -11.91
CA LEU A 64 -7.92 9.36 -10.68
C LEU A 64 -8.05 7.85 -10.92
N GLU A 65 -7.65 7.36 -12.11
CA GLU A 65 -7.82 5.96 -12.50
C GLU A 65 -6.53 5.39 -13.08
N ALA A 66 -6.22 4.14 -12.71
CA ALA A 66 -5.23 3.33 -13.39
C ALA A 66 -5.96 2.43 -14.39
N SER A 67 -5.56 2.51 -15.63
CA SER A 67 -6.10 1.64 -16.68
C SER A 67 -5.42 0.28 -16.69
N ASP A 68 -6.05 -0.72 -17.28
CA ASP A 68 -5.43 -2.03 -17.54
C ASP A 68 -4.10 -1.89 -18.31
N ARG A 69 -4.02 -0.89 -19.21
CA ARG A 69 -2.79 -0.60 -19.95
C ARG A 69 -1.64 -0.19 -19.03
N ASP A 70 -1.92 0.55 -17.96
CA ASP A 70 -0.90 0.95 -16.99
C ASP A 70 -0.41 -0.26 -16.18
N VAL A 71 -1.32 -1.16 -15.81
CA VAL A 71 -0.95 -2.45 -15.19
C VAL A 71 -0.07 -3.25 -16.14
N GLN A 72 -0.45 -3.38 -17.41
CA GLN A 72 0.30 -4.14 -18.43
C GLN A 72 1.73 -3.58 -18.65
N ARG A 73 1.94 -2.28 -18.57
CA ARG A 73 3.27 -1.67 -18.66
C ARG A 73 4.23 -2.12 -17.56
N THR A 74 3.72 -2.54 -16.40
CA THR A 74 4.54 -2.98 -15.28
C THR A 74 4.90 -4.46 -15.32
N VAL A 75 4.21 -5.28 -16.13
CA VAL A 75 4.32 -6.74 -16.17
C VAL A 75 5.77 -7.18 -16.32
N ARG A 76 6.45 -6.70 -17.37
CA ARG A 76 7.82 -7.10 -17.68
C ARG A 76 8.80 -6.78 -16.54
N ASP A 77 8.63 -5.65 -15.90
CA ASP A 77 9.51 -5.22 -14.81
C ASP A 77 9.25 -6.01 -13.52
N HIS A 78 7.97 -6.33 -13.23
CA HIS A 78 7.61 -7.18 -12.12
C HIS A 78 8.17 -8.59 -12.29
N ASP A 79 8.00 -9.20 -13.47
CA ASP A 79 8.47 -10.55 -13.77
C ASP A 79 10.00 -10.63 -13.69
N ARG A 80 10.70 -9.69 -14.31
CA ARG A 80 12.17 -9.61 -14.24
C ARG A 80 12.65 -9.42 -12.80
N SER A 81 12.02 -8.54 -12.04
CA SER A 81 12.36 -8.28 -10.65
C SER A 81 12.13 -9.52 -9.78
N PHE A 82 11.04 -10.24 -10.00
CA PHE A 82 10.72 -11.47 -9.30
C PHE A 82 11.75 -12.57 -9.60
N GLN A 83 12.01 -12.86 -10.88
CA GLN A 83 12.96 -13.89 -11.32
C GLN A 83 14.39 -13.64 -10.80
N ARG A 84 14.82 -12.38 -10.77
CA ARG A 84 16.13 -12.01 -10.23
C ARG A 84 16.23 -12.20 -8.72
N ARG A 85 15.13 -12.00 -7.99
CA ARG A 85 15.08 -12.10 -6.54
C ARG A 85 14.85 -13.53 -6.08
N PHE A 86 14.11 -14.30 -6.85
CA PHE A 86 13.74 -15.68 -6.57
C PHE A 86 14.09 -16.60 -7.73
N PRO A 87 15.39 -16.82 -8.02
CA PRO A 87 15.81 -17.67 -9.13
C PRO A 87 15.31 -19.13 -9.01
N MET A 88 15.08 -19.62 -7.77
CA MET A 88 14.50 -20.94 -7.48
C MET A 88 13.00 -21.02 -7.85
N LEU A 89 12.34 -19.90 -8.09
CA LEU A 89 10.92 -19.80 -8.45
C LEU A 89 10.71 -19.16 -9.83
N ARG A 90 11.71 -19.15 -10.68
CA ARG A 90 11.69 -18.44 -11.97
C ARG A 90 10.55 -18.86 -12.90
N ASP A 91 10.09 -20.11 -12.76
CA ASP A 91 9.03 -20.69 -13.59
C ASP A 91 7.62 -20.52 -12.97
N VAL A 92 7.54 -19.84 -11.82
CA VAL A 92 6.27 -19.51 -11.17
C VAL A 92 5.66 -18.29 -11.83
N SER A 93 4.45 -18.46 -12.37
CA SER A 93 3.70 -17.39 -13.02
C SER A 93 3.02 -16.47 -12.02
N MET A 94 2.82 -15.20 -12.39
CA MET A 94 1.94 -14.28 -11.70
C MET A 94 0.49 -14.53 -12.10
N GLU A 95 -0.35 -14.80 -11.12
CA GLU A 95 -1.79 -15.05 -11.30
C GLU A 95 -2.59 -13.76 -11.22
N TYR A 96 -2.19 -12.85 -10.31
CA TYR A 96 -2.88 -11.58 -10.10
C TYR A 96 -1.95 -10.40 -10.36
N ARG A 97 -2.52 -9.35 -10.95
CA ARG A 97 -1.85 -8.07 -11.16
C ARG A 97 -2.86 -6.95 -10.98
N TRP A 98 -2.48 -5.90 -10.27
CA TRP A 98 -3.37 -4.78 -10.01
C TRP A 98 -2.61 -3.49 -9.77
N GLY A 99 -3.32 -2.37 -9.93
CA GLY A 99 -2.90 -1.05 -9.48
C GLY A 99 -3.73 -0.61 -8.28
N GLY A 100 -3.13 0.16 -7.38
CA GLY A 100 -3.79 0.75 -6.23
C GLY A 100 -3.44 2.22 -6.07
N ARG A 101 -4.37 3.01 -5.58
CA ARG A 101 -4.18 4.44 -5.31
C ARG A 101 -3.50 4.64 -3.96
N LEU A 102 -2.65 5.65 -3.93
CA LEU A 102 -2.03 6.14 -2.70
C LEU A 102 -2.11 7.67 -2.70
N CYS A 103 -2.57 8.23 -1.61
CA CYS A 103 -2.60 9.65 -1.38
C CYS A 103 -1.48 10.06 -0.43
N LEU A 104 -0.74 11.10 -0.80
CA LEU A 104 0.36 11.65 -0.02
C LEU A 104 0.10 13.13 0.27
N SER A 105 0.36 13.55 1.50
CA SER A 105 0.55 14.96 1.87
C SER A 105 2.03 15.33 1.79
N TRP A 106 2.33 16.62 1.67
CA TRP A 106 3.72 17.06 1.56
C TRP A 106 4.54 16.73 2.82
N ASN A 107 3.97 16.95 3.99
CA ASN A 107 4.62 16.69 5.29
C ASN A 107 4.40 15.27 5.85
N GLY A 108 3.76 14.37 5.10
CA GLY A 108 3.50 12.99 5.57
C GLY A 108 2.43 12.88 6.66
N VAL A 109 1.72 13.96 6.95
CA VAL A 109 0.66 13.98 7.96
C VAL A 109 -0.68 13.54 7.35
N PRO A 110 -1.44 12.62 7.97
CA PRO A 110 -2.76 12.22 7.48
C PRO A 110 -3.81 13.30 7.70
N VAL A 111 -4.91 13.20 6.96
CA VAL A 111 -6.13 13.98 7.22
C VAL A 111 -6.93 13.27 8.29
N PHE A 112 -7.30 13.99 9.37
CA PHE A 112 -8.13 13.48 10.44
C PHE A 112 -9.01 14.59 11.03
N GLY A 113 -10.25 14.25 11.35
CA GLY A 113 -11.19 15.13 12.06
C GLY A 113 -12.46 15.42 11.29
N GLU A 114 -13.26 16.33 11.84
CA GLU A 114 -14.46 16.85 11.19
C GLU A 114 -14.04 17.91 10.16
N ILE A 115 -14.34 17.66 8.89
CA ILE A 115 -13.97 18.56 7.78
C ILE A 115 -15.10 19.49 7.35
N GLU A 116 -16.32 19.06 7.61
CA GLU A 116 -17.56 19.85 7.49
C GLU A 116 -18.55 19.35 8.55
N ASN A 117 -19.56 20.11 8.86
CA ASN A 117 -20.54 19.75 9.89
C ASN A 117 -21.12 18.34 9.64
N GLY A 118 -20.83 17.40 10.56
CA GLY A 118 -21.25 16.01 10.48
C GLY A 118 -20.44 15.14 9.49
N LEU A 119 -19.42 15.70 8.82
CA LEU A 119 -18.57 14.96 7.86
C LEU A 119 -17.16 14.76 8.44
N PHE A 120 -16.85 13.54 8.79
CA PHE A 120 -15.57 13.15 9.39
C PHE A 120 -14.65 12.50 8.37
N ALA A 121 -13.36 12.73 8.47
CA ALA A 121 -12.35 12.15 7.62
C ALA A 121 -11.22 11.49 8.41
N ALA A 122 -10.77 10.33 7.92
CA ALA A 122 -9.57 9.62 8.37
C ALA A 122 -8.87 9.04 7.13
N CYS A 123 -8.13 9.86 6.39
CA CYS A 123 -7.57 9.50 5.10
C CYS A 123 -6.15 10.04 4.89
N CYS A 124 -5.58 9.83 3.70
CA CYS A 124 -4.21 10.26 3.35
C CYS A 124 -3.15 9.66 4.29
N GLN A 125 -3.17 8.34 4.45
CA GLN A 125 -2.30 7.63 5.40
C GLN A 125 -0.84 7.51 4.94
N ASN A 126 -0.45 8.16 3.84
CA ASN A 126 0.93 8.27 3.34
C ASN A 126 1.64 6.91 3.20
N GLY A 127 0.93 5.88 2.74
CA GLY A 127 1.46 4.52 2.55
C GLY A 127 1.39 3.61 3.76
N LEU A 128 0.93 4.08 4.91
CA LEU A 128 0.81 3.31 6.15
C LEU A 128 -0.66 2.92 6.46
N GLY A 129 -1.47 2.69 5.41
CA GLY A 129 -2.91 2.46 5.55
C GLY A 129 -3.29 1.27 6.43
N ALA A 130 -2.50 0.20 6.45
CA ALA A 130 -2.82 -0.98 7.26
C ALA A 130 -2.79 -0.68 8.78
N SER A 131 -1.79 0.06 9.26
CA SER A 131 -1.66 0.41 10.68
C SER A 131 -2.33 1.74 11.03
N LYS A 132 -1.86 2.82 10.43
CA LYS A 132 -2.40 4.16 10.67
C LYS A 132 -3.85 4.29 10.22
N GLY A 133 -4.23 3.68 9.11
CA GLY A 133 -5.61 3.74 8.61
C GLY A 133 -6.59 3.00 9.50
N THR A 134 -6.20 1.84 10.05
CA THR A 134 -7.04 1.12 11.01
C THR A 134 -7.22 1.94 12.29
N LEU A 135 -6.13 2.43 12.88
CA LEU A 135 -6.20 3.25 14.10
C LEU A 135 -7.04 4.51 13.87
N SER A 136 -6.71 5.29 12.86
CA SER A 136 -7.42 6.55 12.60
C SER A 136 -8.88 6.34 12.22
N GLY A 137 -9.22 5.21 11.58
CA GLY A 137 -10.61 4.84 11.31
C GLY A 137 -11.40 4.56 12.58
N ILE A 138 -10.83 3.82 13.54
CA ILE A 138 -11.43 3.58 14.85
C ILE A 138 -11.63 4.91 15.58
N LEU A 139 -10.56 5.71 15.70
CA LEU A 139 -10.62 7.00 16.38
C LEU A 139 -11.60 7.99 15.74
N SER A 140 -11.74 7.96 14.41
CA SER A 140 -12.69 8.79 13.69
C SER A 140 -14.14 8.39 13.98
N ALA A 141 -14.43 7.11 14.11
CA ALA A 141 -15.75 6.61 14.50
C ALA A 141 -16.07 6.96 15.96
N GLU A 142 -15.10 6.82 16.86
CA GLU A 142 -15.23 7.24 18.27
C GLU A 142 -15.48 8.74 18.38
N TYR A 143 -14.70 9.57 17.67
CA TYR A 143 -14.86 11.02 17.64
C TYR A 143 -16.23 11.44 17.11
N ALA A 144 -16.70 10.86 16.03
CA ALA A 144 -18.03 11.09 15.49
C ALA A 144 -19.16 10.67 16.44
N SER A 145 -18.89 9.74 17.35
CA SER A 145 -19.81 9.28 18.40
C SER A 145 -19.71 10.09 19.71
N GLY A 146 -18.91 11.15 19.74
CA GLY A 146 -18.72 12.02 20.90
C GLY A 146 -17.74 11.47 21.96
N VAL A 147 -17.00 10.42 21.65
CA VAL A 147 -15.95 9.89 22.54
C VAL A 147 -14.75 10.83 22.53
N GLN A 148 -14.23 11.11 23.72
CA GLN A 148 -13.00 11.88 23.90
C GLN A 148 -11.88 10.96 24.40
N SER A 149 -10.69 11.09 23.82
CA SER A 149 -9.48 10.38 24.26
C SER A 149 -8.24 11.19 23.90
N SER A 150 -7.14 10.95 24.63
CA SER A 150 -5.86 11.60 24.35
C SER A 150 -5.37 11.32 22.93
N TYR A 151 -5.67 10.15 22.37
CA TYR A 151 -5.30 9.81 20.98
C TYR A 151 -6.07 10.65 19.96
N ILE A 152 -7.35 10.93 20.19
CA ILE A 152 -8.14 11.84 19.34
C ILE A 152 -7.58 13.24 19.45
N GLU A 153 -7.29 13.72 20.66
CA GLU A 153 -6.69 15.04 20.91
C GLU A 153 -5.33 15.17 20.22
N ASP A 154 -4.47 14.15 20.27
CA ASP A 154 -3.18 14.13 19.58
C ASP A 154 -3.33 14.30 18.06
N TYR A 155 -4.34 13.67 17.46
CA TYR A 155 -4.64 13.85 16.03
C TYR A 155 -5.19 15.23 15.70
N LEU A 156 -6.09 15.78 16.55
CA LEU A 156 -6.72 17.08 16.31
C LEU A 156 -5.78 18.26 16.55
N ASN A 157 -4.92 18.16 17.56
CA ASN A 157 -3.98 19.21 17.96
C ASN A 157 -2.59 19.06 17.29
N GLY A 158 -2.36 17.95 16.58
CA GLY A 158 -1.13 17.69 15.87
C GLY A 158 -0.98 18.55 14.60
N GLU A 159 0.12 18.33 13.90
CA GLU A 159 0.33 18.98 12.60
C GLU A 159 -0.80 18.64 11.63
N GLN A 160 -1.17 19.63 10.80
CA GLN A 160 -2.14 19.45 9.73
C GLN A 160 -1.45 19.06 8.41
N PRO A 161 -2.12 18.29 7.56
CA PRO A 161 -1.55 17.90 6.28
C PRO A 161 -1.33 19.14 5.40
N THR A 162 -0.10 19.32 4.94
CA THR A 162 0.23 20.43 4.05
C THR A 162 -0.03 20.06 2.60
N LYS A 163 -0.52 21.05 1.86
CA LYS A 163 -0.76 20.95 0.42
C LYS A 163 0.58 20.87 -0.32
N LEU A 164 0.60 20.16 -1.42
CA LEU A 164 1.70 20.25 -2.37
C LEU A 164 1.82 21.68 -2.89
N PRO A 165 3.04 22.13 -3.22
CA PRO A 165 3.24 23.37 -3.94
C PRO A 165 2.37 23.39 -5.23
N PRO A 166 1.94 24.56 -5.71
CA PRO A 166 1.34 24.64 -7.02
C PRO A 166 2.32 24.08 -8.07
N GLU A 167 1.76 23.44 -9.08
CA GLU A 167 2.56 23.02 -10.24
C GLU A 167 3.21 24.26 -10.87
N PRO A 168 4.48 24.15 -11.31
CA PRO A 168 5.19 25.26 -11.95
C PRO A 168 4.57 25.66 -13.28
#